data_ce409a1c704b9560d05f7efe90224414
#
_entry.id   ce409a1c704b9560d05f7efe90224414
#
_cell.length_a   1.000
_cell.length_b   1.000
_cell.length_c   1.000
_cell.angle_alpha   90.00
_cell.angle_beta   90.00
_cell.angle_gamma   90.00
#
_symmetry.space_group_name_H-M   'P 1'
#
loop_
_entity.id
_entity.type
_entity.pdbx_description
1 polymer ?
#
loop_
_entity_poly.entity_id
_entity_poly.type
_entity_poly.pdbx_seq_one_letter_code
_entity_poly.pdbx_strand_id
1 'polypeptide(L)'
;MICSRLVFKCFKSLERAADRITGAAGPFFVTFAVVLIGMGTVCFFDVIMPSLSLPLLTFPVCVLIALNLWMHYFYVITVSPGFADEPPTTAGRSMFWARRRKGVTWEEVTMTRAAVTKCRKCGINQCVGLHNERHFVLFMAYLVLACLSFSVAGFPHVWRALGAGAMYDAPWPYHTPQIAFIMTYILAAVMALAVGIMCAFHLWGVAHGETTVEGQDFEVYRRMAKSRGETFVNSYDLGKRRNLELFFNVGENGYPLYTLLLPLRINPYTDGRSWARRDGYERHRGVRVGEELTDDDDDGFDENVLPHDGVVQDGV
;
A
#
# COMPACT_ATOMS: atom_id res chain seq x y z
N MET A 1 16.11 -11.47 35.71
CA MET A 1 16.22 -12.20 34.42
C MET A 1 15.03 -13.11 34.11
N ILE A 2 14.38 -13.79 35.09
CA ILE A 2 13.23 -14.69 34.82
C ILE A 2 11.98 -13.90 34.32
N CYS A 3 11.77 -12.71 34.82
CA CYS A 3 10.58 -11.89 34.48
C CYS A 3 10.58 -11.43 33.01
N SER A 4 11.74 -11.07 32.44
CA SER A 4 11.83 -10.65 31.05
C SER A 4 11.53 -11.80 30.08
N ARG A 5 12.02 -13.00 30.33
CA ARG A 5 11.73 -14.20 29.51
C ARG A 5 10.24 -14.57 29.54
N LEU A 6 9.59 -14.40 30.68
CA LEU A 6 8.15 -14.67 30.80
C LEU A 6 7.32 -13.66 30.03
N VAL A 7 7.69 -12.38 30.10
CA VAL A 7 7.07 -11.29 29.35
C VAL A 7 7.25 -11.52 27.85
N PHE A 8 8.45 -11.84 27.39
CA PHE A 8 8.71 -12.16 25.97
C PHE A 8 7.90 -13.38 25.48
N LYS A 9 7.81 -14.45 26.27
CA LYS A 9 6.98 -15.61 25.92
C LYS A 9 5.50 -15.26 25.85
N CYS A 10 5.02 -14.39 26.74
CA CYS A 10 3.64 -13.92 26.74
C CYS A 10 3.36 -13.06 25.49
N PHE A 11 4.24 -12.11 25.15
CA PHE A 11 4.13 -11.32 23.92
C PHE A 11 4.15 -12.17 22.66
N LYS A 12 5.09 -13.12 22.55
CA LYS A 12 5.18 -14.05 21.40
C LYS A 12 3.98 -15.01 21.31
N SER A 13 3.33 -15.32 22.44
CA SER A 13 2.08 -16.10 22.46
C SER A 13 0.89 -15.26 22.03
N LEU A 14 0.83 -13.99 22.50
CA LEU A 14 -0.22 -13.05 22.12
C LEU A 14 -0.13 -12.70 20.62
N GLU A 15 1.06 -12.46 20.11
CA GLU A 15 1.33 -12.23 18.68
C GLU A 15 0.85 -13.42 17.83
N ARG A 16 1.24 -14.67 18.20
CA ARG A 16 0.77 -15.87 17.49
C ARG A 16 -0.74 -16.06 17.55
N ALA A 17 -1.37 -15.70 18.65
CA ALA A 17 -2.82 -15.72 18.76
C ALA A 17 -3.48 -14.65 17.89
N ALA A 18 -2.94 -13.43 17.90
CA ALA A 18 -3.39 -12.34 17.05
C ALA A 18 -3.26 -12.69 15.56
N ASP A 19 -2.11 -13.22 15.12
CA ASP A 19 -1.89 -13.67 13.73
C ASP A 19 -2.90 -14.73 13.29
N ARG A 20 -3.21 -15.68 14.18
CA ARG A 20 -4.18 -16.75 13.88
C ARG A 20 -5.60 -16.18 13.76
N ILE A 21 -5.97 -15.28 14.66
CA ILE A 21 -7.29 -14.61 14.65
C ILE A 21 -7.40 -13.74 13.39
N THR A 22 -6.39 -12.94 13.08
CA THR A 22 -6.37 -12.05 11.92
C THR A 22 -6.43 -12.84 10.61
N GLY A 23 -5.68 -13.94 10.51
CA GLY A 23 -5.73 -14.82 9.34
C GLY A 23 -7.10 -15.48 9.14
N ALA A 24 -7.75 -15.94 10.22
CA ALA A 24 -9.09 -16.53 10.17
C ALA A 24 -10.19 -15.46 9.90
N ALA A 25 -9.97 -14.22 10.35
CA ALA A 25 -10.91 -13.13 10.17
C ALA A 25 -10.81 -12.42 8.79
N GLY A 26 -9.81 -12.77 7.98
CA GLY A 26 -9.58 -12.17 6.64
C GLY A 26 -10.85 -12.11 5.78
N PRO A 27 -11.57 -13.22 5.54
CA PRO A 27 -12.80 -13.20 4.75
C PRO A 27 -13.91 -12.32 5.35
N PHE A 28 -13.98 -12.23 6.68
CA PHE A 28 -14.92 -11.35 7.37
C PHE A 28 -14.61 -9.87 7.08
N PHE A 29 -13.36 -9.45 7.18
CA PHE A 29 -12.98 -8.07 6.88
C PHE A 29 -13.18 -7.71 5.42
N VAL A 30 -12.91 -8.63 4.49
CA VAL A 30 -13.19 -8.43 3.06
C VAL A 30 -14.69 -8.24 2.83
N THR A 31 -15.54 -9.10 3.40
CA THR A 31 -16.99 -8.99 3.27
C THR A 31 -17.51 -7.69 3.89
N PHE A 32 -17.01 -7.34 5.06
CA PHE A 32 -17.37 -6.10 5.74
C PHE A 32 -17.03 -4.86 4.91
N ALA A 33 -15.83 -4.82 4.32
CA ALA A 33 -15.44 -3.74 3.42
C ALA A 33 -16.31 -3.66 2.17
N VAL A 34 -16.68 -4.81 1.56
CA VAL A 34 -17.62 -4.86 0.44
C VAL A 34 -18.99 -4.25 0.82
N VAL A 35 -19.50 -4.58 2.00
CA VAL A 35 -20.76 -4.03 2.50
C VAL A 35 -20.68 -2.53 2.70
N LEU A 36 -19.61 -2.02 3.31
CA LEU A 36 -19.42 -0.58 3.55
C LEU A 36 -19.27 0.21 2.23
N ILE A 37 -18.45 -0.27 1.29
CA ILE A 37 -18.29 0.36 -0.03
C ILE A 37 -19.61 0.31 -0.79
N GLY A 38 -20.33 -0.82 -0.74
CA GLY A 38 -21.64 -0.98 -1.35
C GLY A 38 -22.67 0.00 -0.80
N MET A 39 -22.76 0.10 0.53
CA MET A 39 -23.65 1.04 1.19
C MET A 39 -23.32 2.48 0.82
N GLY A 40 -22.04 2.86 0.82
CA GLY A 40 -21.58 4.18 0.37
C GLY A 40 -21.97 4.46 -1.08
N THR A 41 -21.79 3.48 -1.96
CA THR A 41 -22.18 3.59 -3.37
C THR A 41 -23.70 3.80 -3.54
N VAL A 42 -24.50 2.97 -2.86
CA VAL A 42 -25.98 3.09 -2.91
C VAL A 42 -26.44 4.43 -2.37
N CYS A 43 -25.96 4.85 -1.19
CA CYS A 43 -26.29 6.15 -0.60
C CYS A 43 -25.92 7.32 -1.53
N PHE A 44 -24.78 7.24 -2.20
CA PHE A 44 -24.35 8.29 -3.14
C PHE A 44 -25.29 8.42 -4.34
N PHE A 45 -25.60 7.29 -5.00
CA PHE A 45 -26.42 7.30 -6.20
C PHE A 45 -27.92 7.56 -5.94
N ASP A 46 -28.42 7.17 -4.77
CA ASP A 46 -29.84 7.39 -4.38
C ASP A 46 -30.06 8.81 -3.87
N VAL A 47 -29.17 9.33 -3.02
CA VAL A 47 -29.40 10.59 -2.29
C VAL A 47 -28.70 11.77 -2.94
N ILE A 48 -27.42 11.63 -3.29
CA ILE A 48 -26.57 12.75 -3.71
C ILE A 48 -26.65 12.98 -5.21
N MET A 49 -26.54 11.91 -5.98
CA MET A 49 -26.47 11.99 -7.46
C MET A 49 -27.62 12.77 -8.09
N PRO A 50 -28.92 12.60 -7.68
CA PRO A 50 -30.02 13.34 -8.28
C PRO A 50 -29.97 14.86 -8.06
N SER A 51 -29.21 15.32 -7.06
CA SER A 51 -29.08 16.74 -6.72
C SER A 51 -27.92 17.44 -7.42
N LEU A 52 -27.05 16.68 -8.11
CA LEU A 52 -25.88 17.24 -8.77
C LEU A 52 -26.28 17.98 -10.05
N SER A 53 -25.63 19.13 -10.25
CA SER A 53 -25.78 19.93 -11.49
C SER A 53 -25.14 19.20 -12.67
N LEU A 54 -25.64 19.44 -13.90
CA LEU A 54 -25.08 18.92 -15.15
C LEU A 54 -25.01 17.38 -15.19
N PRO A 55 -26.13 16.66 -15.10
CA PRO A 55 -26.16 15.19 -14.95
C PRO A 55 -25.42 14.45 -16.09
N LEU A 56 -25.42 14.97 -17.31
CA LEU A 56 -24.70 14.39 -18.44
C LEU A 56 -23.17 14.33 -18.24
N LEU A 57 -22.61 15.23 -17.43
CA LEU A 57 -21.18 15.29 -17.14
C LEU A 57 -20.87 14.59 -15.80
N THR A 58 -21.65 14.87 -14.78
CA THR A 58 -21.38 14.37 -13.41
C THR A 58 -21.64 12.87 -13.29
N PHE A 59 -22.68 12.36 -13.94
CA PHE A 59 -23.01 10.92 -13.88
C PHE A 59 -21.86 10.03 -14.38
N PRO A 60 -21.33 10.19 -15.61
CA PRO A 60 -20.23 9.34 -16.06
C PRO A 60 -18.96 9.46 -15.21
N VAL A 61 -18.66 10.65 -14.66
CA VAL A 61 -17.53 10.86 -13.76
C VAL A 61 -17.73 10.10 -12.45
N CYS A 62 -18.90 10.19 -11.83
CA CYS A 62 -19.22 9.46 -10.60
C CYS A 62 -19.19 7.94 -10.80
N VAL A 63 -19.73 7.47 -11.93
CA VAL A 63 -19.67 6.04 -12.30
C VAL A 63 -18.22 5.60 -12.50
N LEU A 64 -17.39 6.40 -13.15
CA LEU A 64 -15.98 6.08 -13.35
C LEU A 64 -15.21 6.00 -12.03
N ILE A 65 -15.46 6.92 -11.10
CA ILE A 65 -14.87 6.88 -9.75
C ILE A 65 -15.30 5.61 -9.02
N ALA A 66 -16.59 5.30 -9.03
CA ALA A 66 -17.12 4.09 -8.40
C ALA A 66 -16.54 2.80 -9.02
N LEU A 67 -16.46 2.73 -10.34
CA LEU A 67 -15.85 1.58 -11.04
C LEU A 67 -14.37 1.41 -10.68
N ASN A 68 -13.59 2.48 -10.65
CA ASN A 68 -12.19 2.41 -10.25
C ASN A 68 -12.06 1.96 -8.80
N LEU A 69 -12.86 2.50 -7.88
CA LEU A 69 -12.87 2.09 -6.48
C LEU A 69 -13.12 0.58 -6.33
N TRP A 70 -14.18 0.07 -6.96
CA TRP A 70 -14.55 -1.34 -6.89
C TRP A 70 -13.53 -2.26 -7.55
N MET A 71 -13.04 -1.90 -8.74
CA MET A 71 -12.09 -2.73 -9.48
C MET A 71 -10.71 -2.76 -8.83
N HIS A 72 -10.22 -1.63 -8.32
CA HIS A 72 -8.95 -1.62 -7.60
C HIS A 72 -9.05 -2.35 -6.26
N TYR A 73 -10.16 -2.25 -5.53
CA TYR A 73 -10.42 -3.10 -4.37
C TYR A 73 -10.37 -4.59 -4.75
N PHE A 74 -11.07 -4.98 -5.81
CA PHE A 74 -11.04 -6.35 -6.31
C PHE A 74 -9.63 -6.82 -6.68
N TYR A 75 -8.83 -5.98 -7.33
CA TYR A 75 -7.45 -6.35 -7.67
C TYR A 75 -6.57 -6.48 -6.43
N VAL A 76 -6.74 -5.65 -5.41
CA VAL A 76 -5.99 -5.77 -4.15
C VAL A 76 -6.20 -7.12 -3.48
N ILE A 77 -7.44 -7.63 -3.47
CA ILE A 77 -7.77 -8.90 -2.81
C ILE A 77 -7.51 -10.15 -3.66
N THR A 78 -7.44 -10.01 -4.99
CA THR A 78 -7.32 -11.16 -5.91
C THR A 78 -5.94 -11.31 -6.55
N VAL A 79 -5.18 -10.22 -6.65
CA VAL A 79 -3.83 -10.26 -7.22
C VAL A 79 -2.86 -10.67 -6.12
N SER A 80 -2.14 -11.77 -6.35
CA SER A 80 -1.06 -12.21 -5.44
C SER A 80 -0.04 -11.09 -5.26
N PRO A 81 0.43 -10.83 -4.03
CA PRO A 81 1.49 -9.84 -3.77
C PRO A 81 2.83 -10.19 -4.43
N GLY A 82 2.99 -11.45 -4.88
CA GLY A 82 4.22 -12.03 -5.42
C GLY A 82 4.96 -12.86 -4.37
N PHE A 83 5.41 -14.05 -4.79
CA PHE A 83 6.22 -14.93 -3.97
C PHE A 83 7.67 -14.90 -4.46
N ALA A 84 8.62 -14.94 -3.54
CA ALA A 84 10.04 -14.94 -3.87
C ALA A 84 10.46 -16.16 -4.73
N ASP A 85 9.71 -17.26 -4.65
CA ASP A 85 9.94 -18.51 -5.38
C ASP A 85 9.20 -18.61 -6.72
N GLU A 86 8.26 -17.68 -6.99
CA GLU A 86 7.57 -17.68 -8.29
C GLU A 86 8.58 -17.35 -9.39
N PRO A 87 8.55 -18.12 -10.51
CA PRO A 87 9.33 -17.75 -11.67
C PRO A 87 8.90 -16.36 -12.12
N PRO A 88 9.84 -15.53 -12.65
CA PRO A 88 9.52 -14.18 -13.09
C PRO A 88 8.32 -14.24 -14.04
N THR A 89 7.22 -13.64 -13.60
CA THR A 89 5.98 -13.65 -14.39
C THR A 89 6.24 -12.82 -15.62
N THR A 90 6.44 -13.48 -16.75
CA THR A 90 6.48 -12.80 -18.03
C THR A 90 5.27 -11.90 -18.13
N ALA A 91 5.52 -10.63 -18.38
CA ALA A 91 4.56 -9.53 -18.42
C ALA A 91 3.18 -10.03 -18.90
N GLY A 92 2.21 -10.02 -17.97
CA GLY A 92 0.87 -10.51 -18.24
C GLY A 92 0.32 -9.90 -19.52
N ARG A 93 -0.46 -10.67 -20.27
CA ARG A 93 -1.09 -10.25 -21.52
C ARG A 93 -1.72 -8.87 -21.33
N SER A 94 -1.06 -7.84 -21.87
CA SER A 94 -1.60 -6.49 -21.84
C SER A 94 -2.93 -6.50 -22.60
N MET A 95 -4.00 -6.05 -21.93
CA MET A 95 -5.26 -5.79 -22.63
C MET A 95 -4.98 -4.86 -23.81
N PHE A 96 -5.61 -5.07 -24.95
CA PHE A 96 -5.28 -4.36 -26.18
C PHE A 96 -5.42 -2.82 -26.08
N TRP A 97 -6.21 -2.31 -25.14
CA TRP A 97 -6.35 -0.86 -24.84
C TRP A 97 -5.26 -0.29 -23.93
N ALA A 98 -4.52 -1.13 -23.20
CA ALA A 98 -3.39 -0.71 -22.38
C ALA A 98 -2.08 -1.20 -23.00
N ARG A 99 -1.84 -0.79 -24.25
CA ARG A 99 -0.64 -1.19 -24.95
C ARG A 99 0.54 -0.34 -24.51
N ARG A 100 1.58 -0.98 -23.98
CA ARG A 100 2.87 -0.34 -23.72
C ARG A 100 3.45 0.21 -25.03
N ARG A 101 4.05 1.38 -25.01
CA ARG A 101 4.74 1.94 -26.18
C ARG A 101 5.81 0.95 -26.63
N LYS A 102 5.80 0.60 -27.91
CA LYS A 102 6.79 -0.32 -28.49
C LYS A 102 8.18 0.35 -28.47
N GLY A 103 9.18 -0.37 -28.04
CA GLY A 103 10.58 -0.03 -28.25
C GLY A 103 11.27 0.66 -27.07
N VAL A 104 10.57 1.00 -25.98
CA VAL A 104 11.20 1.55 -24.79
C VAL A 104 11.14 0.51 -23.69
N THR A 105 12.28 -0.02 -23.35
CA THR A 105 12.49 -0.90 -22.19
C THR A 105 13.14 -0.08 -21.09
N TRP A 106 12.90 -0.45 -19.84
CA TRP A 106 13.59 0.16 -18.70
C TRP A 106 15.09 -0.23 -18.63
N GLU A 107 15.60 -0.90 -19.66
CA GLU A 107 16.98 -1.37 -19.80
C GLU A 107 18.03 -0.23 -19.81
N GLU A 108 17.62 0.99 -20.17
CA GLU A 108 18.49 2.17 -20.09
C GLU A 108 18.76 2.64 -18.65
N VAL A 109 18.01 2.09 -17.67
CA VAL A 109 18.22 2.40 -16.26
C VAL A 109 19.04 1.28 -15.64
N THR A 110 20.10 1.63 -14.91
CA THR A 110 20.94 0.65 -14.24
C THR A 110 20.11 -0.22 -13.31
N MET A 111 20.03 -1.52 -13.63
CA MET A 111 19.27 -2.51 -12.88
C MET A 111 20.22 -3.36 -12.06
N THR A 112 20.00 -3.44 -10.76
CA THR A 112 20.76 -4.30 -9.86
C THR A 112 19.88 -5.38 -9.27
N ARG A 113 20.43 -6.60 -9.17
CA ARG A 113 19.73 -7.70 -8.48
C ARG A 113 19.80 -7.45 -6.97
N ALA A 114 18.66 -7.42 -6.32
CA ALA A 114 18.57 -7.38 -4.88
C ALA A 114 18.47 -8.80 -4.31
N ALA A 115 19.05 -9.02 -3.13
CA ALA A 115 18.77 -10.22 -2.34
C ALA A 115 17.29 -10.19 -1.92
N VAL A 116 16.60 -11.30 -2.08
CA VAL A 116 15.20 -11.41 -1.70
C VAL A 116 15.13 -12.09 -0.35
N THR A 117 14.71 -11.36 0.67
CA THR A 117 14.42 -11.91 2.00
C THR A 117 13.02 -12.52 2.02
N LYS A 118 12.89 -13.73 2.54
CA LYS A 118 11.62 -14.44 2.67
C LYS A 118 11.16 -14.41 4.10
N CYS A 119 9.87 -14.18 4.33
CA CYS A 119 9.28 -14.46 5.62
C CYS A 119 9.38 -15.97 5.91
N ARG A 120 10.15 -16.35 6.93
CA ARG A 120 10.34 -17.77 7.32
C ARG A 120 9.04 -18.47 7.71
N LYS A 121 8.00 -17.71 8.08
CA LYS A 121 6.74 -18.25 8.61
C LYS A 121 5.70 -18.53 7.51
N CYS A 122 5.56 -17.66 6.52
CA CYS A 122 4.50 -17.75 5.51
C CYS A 122 5.02 -17.81 4.06
N GLY A 123 6.30 -17.64 3.83
CA GLY A 123 6.90 -17.60 2.49
C GLY A 123 6.52 -16.37 1.66
N ILE A 124 5.71 -15.46 2.20
CA ILE A 124 5.21 -14.26 1.56
C ILE A 124 6.05 -13.08 2.05
N ASN A 125 6.46 -12.19 1.14
CA ASN A 125 7.22 -11.02 1.51
C ASN A 125 6.36 -10.01 2.29
N GLN A 126 5.12 -9.76 1.83
CA GLN A 126 4.16 -8.82 2.47
C GLN A 126 2.74 -9.09 1.95
N CYS A 127 1.70 -8.71 2.73
CA CYS A 127 0.29 -8.79 2.28
C CYS A 127 0.00 -7.86 1.09
N VAL A 128 0.65 -6.69 1.06
CA VAL A 128 0.73 -5.79 -0.09
C VAL A 128 2.16 -5.89 -0.60
N GLY A 129 2.34 -6.38 -1.81
CA GLY A 129 3.64 -6.57 -2.44
C GLY A 129 3.66 -6.00 -3.85
N LEU A 130 4.76 -6.20 -4.54
CA LEU A 130 5.07 -5.61 -5.83
C LEU A 130 3.93 -5.68 -6.86
N HIS A 131 3.21 -6.81 -6.92
CA HIS A 131 2.19 -7.02 -7.96
C HIS A 131 0.84 -6.38 -7.65
N ASN A 132 0.51 -6.12 -6.38
CA ASN A 132 -0.77 -5.50 -5.99
C ASN A 132 -0.62 -4.11 -5.37
N GLU A 133 0.60 -3.64 -5.08
CA GLU A 133 0.87 -2.35 -4.43
C GLU A 133 0.33 -1.16 -5.24
N ARG A 134 0.53 -1.16 -6.57
CA ARG A 134 -0.06 -0.16 -7.46
C ARG A 134 -1.59 -0.08 -7.31
N HIS A 135 -2.24 -1.24 -7.26
CA HIS A 135 -3.70 -1.31 -7.12
C HIS A 135 -4.15 -0.87 -5.73
N PHE A 136 -3.37 -1.17 -4.69
CA PHE A 136 -3.62 -0.71 -3.34
C PHE A 136 -3.56 0.83 -3.23
N VAL A 137 -2.56 1.46 -3.81
CA VAL A 137 -2.45 2.92 -3.81
C VAL A 137 -3.58 3.57 -4.61
N LEU A 138 -3.92 3.03 -5.77
CA LEU A 138 -5.06 3.52 -6.56
C LEU A 138 -6.38 3.30 -5.82
N PHE A 139 -6.56 2.17 -5.15
CA PHE A 139 -7.72 1.95 -4.27
C PHE A 139 -7.84 3.03 -3.20
N MET A 140 -6.75 3.32 -2.47
CA MET A 140 -6.74 4.40 -1.46
C MET A 140 -7.08 5.76 -2.08
N ALA A 141 -6.48 6.10 -3.21
CA ALA A 141 -6.72 7.37 -3.89
C ALA A 141 -8.19 7.53 -4.34
N TYR A 142 -8.77 6.49 -4.94
CA TYR A 142 -10.18 6.51 -5.36
C TYR A 142 -11.14 6.45 -4.17
N LEU A 143 -10.77 5.76 -3.09
CA LEU A 143 -11.56 5.78 -1.85
C LEU A 143 -11.59 7.18 -1.24
N VAL A 144 -10.45 7.85 -1.15
CA VAL A 144 -10.37 9.24 -0.66
C VAL A 144 -11.19 10.17 -1.56
N LEU A 145 -11.05 10.05 -2.87
CA LEU A 145 -11.81 10.86 -3.83
C LEU A 145 -13.32 10.64 -3.69
N ALA A 146 -13.76 9.38 -3.59
CA ALA A 146 -15.16 9.03 -3.39
C ALA A 146 -15.69 9.56 -2.04
N CYS A 147 -14.95 9.38 -0.96
CA CYS A 147 -15.33 9.86 0.37
C CYS A 147 -15.36 11.39 0.47
N LEU A 148 -14.42 12.09 -0.15
CA LEU A 148 -14.43 13.56 -0.25
C LEU A 148 -15.64 14.04 -1.07
N SER A 149 -15.90 13.42 -2.23
CA SER A 149 -17.06 13.74 -3.05
C SER A 149 -18.36 13.52 -2.30
N PHE A 150 -18.45 12.41 -1.55
CA PHE A 150 -19.60 12.10 -0.69
C PHE A 150 -19.78 13.15 0.41
N SER A 151 -18.69 13.52 1.10
CA SER A 151 -18.73 14.46 2.21
C SER A 151 -19.10 15.86 1.77
N VAL A 152 -18.53 16.33 0.67
CA VAL A 152 -18.80 17.69 0.13
C VAL A 152 -20.21 17.77 -0.45
N ALA A 153 -20.57 16.86 -1.36
CA ALA A 153 -21.86 16.90 -2.03
C ALA A 153 -23.02 16.43 -1.11
N GLY A 154 -22.75 15.57 -0.14
CA GLY A 154 -23.72 15.09 0.84
C GLY A 154 -24.03 16.06 1.98
N PHE A 155 -23.23 17.12 2.15
CA PHE A 155 -23.40 18.06 3.26
C PHE A 155 -24.82 18.68 3.37
N PRO A 156 -25.45 19.17 2.31
CA PRO A 156 -26.81 19.70 2.39
C PRO A 156 -27.86 18.62 2.79
N HIS A 157 -27.62 17.37 2.34
CA HIS A 157 -28.51 16.26 2.64
C HIS A 157 -28.40 15.80 4.10
N VAL A 158 -27.20 15.88 4.68
CA VAL A 158 -27.01 15.57 6.09
C VAL A 158 -27.73 16.59 7.00
N TRP A 159 -27.69 17.88 6.65
CA TRP A 159 -28.44 18.89 7.37
C TRP A 159 -29.95 18.62 7.33
N ARG A 160 -30.48 18.25 6.17
CA ARG A 160 -31.89 17.82 6.04
C ARG A 160 -32.17 16.58 6.87
N ALA A 161 -31.30 15.58 6.82
CA ALA A 161 -31.45 14.35 7.58
C ALA A 161 -31.40 14.56 9.09
N LEU A 162 -30.66 15.55 9.58
CA LEU A 162 -30.61 15.90 11.01
C LEU A 162 -31.78 16.78 11.46
N GLY A 163 -32.69 17.15 10.55
CA GLY A 163 -33.83 18.00 10.87
C GLY A 163 -33.43 19.46 11.16
N ALA A 164 -32.28 19.90 10.70
CA ALA A 164 -31.81 21.27 10.90
C ALA A 164 -32.30 22.17 9.76
N GLY A 165 -33.05 23.23 10.08
CA GLY A 165 -33.51 24.25 9.13
C GLY A 165 -35.03 24.30 8.91
N ALA A 166 -35.49 25.20 8.00
CA ALA A 166 -36.90 25.47 7.72
C ALA A 166 -37.68 24.31 7.05
N MET A 167 -37.05 23.15 6.82
CA MET A 167 -37.64 21.96 6.21
C MET A 167 -37.92 20.84 7.22
N TYR A 168 -38.19 21.18 8.46
CA TYR A 168 -38.38 20.21 9.56
C TYR A 168 -39.50 19.20 9.30
N ASP A 169 -40.50 19.56 8.48
CA ASP A 169 -41.71 18.74 8.24
C ASP A 169 -41.69 17.97 6.91
N ALA A 170 -40.62 18.10 6.11
CA ALA A 170 -40.56 17.38 4.83
C ALA A 170 -40.13 15.92 5.04
N PRO A 171 -40.92 14.93 4.58
CA PRO A 171 -40.54 13.53 4.71
C PRO A 171 -39.24 13.27 3.92
N TRP A 172 -38.45 12.32 4.42
CA TRP A 172 -37.23 11.86 3.74
C TRP A 172 -37.59 11.23 2.39
N PRO A 173 -37.17 11.81 1.24
CA PRO A 173 -37.74 11.40 -0.06
C PRO A 173 -36.96 10.25 -0.73
N TYR A 174 -35.90 9.73 -0.10
CA TYR A 174 -34.99 8.75 -0.68
C TYR A 174 -35.29 7.34 -0.21
N HIS A 175 -34.89 6.32 -1.00
CA HIS A 175 -35.07 4.91 -0.65
C HIS A 175 -34.12 4.47 0.47
N THR A 176 -32.92 5.04 0.51
CA THR A 176 -31.95 4.79 1.58
C THR A 176 -32.47 5.31 2.91
N PRO A 177 -32.47 4.47 3.98
CA PRO A 177 -32.87 4.93 5.30
C PRO A 177 -32.03 6.12 5.78
N GLN A 178 -32.70 7.12 6.34
CA GLN A 178 -32.07 8.37 6.82
C GLN A 178 -30.90 8.12 7.74
N ILE A 179 -31.05 7.18 8.69
CA ILE A 179 -29.99 6.83 9.65
C ILE A 179 -28.78 6.18 8.96
N ALA A 180 -29.03 5.35 7.94
CA ALA A 180 -27.94 4.72 7.17
C ALA A 180 -27.14 5.77 6.39
N PHE A 181 -27.81 6.77 5.83
CA PHE A 181 -27.13 7.89 5.16
C PHE A 181 -26.26 8.70 6.13
N ILE A 182 -26.79 9.05 7.33
CA ILE A 182 -26.03 9.80 8.35
C ILE A 182 -24.80 9.01 8.79
N MET A 183 -24.95 7.71 9.10
CA MET A 183 -23.83 6.86 9.50
C MET A 183 -22.78 6.74 8.40
N THR A 184 -23.22 6.59 7.15
CA THR A 184 -22.33 6.54 5.98
C THR A 184 -21.60 7.87 5.78
N TYR A 185 -22.28 9.00 5.99
CA TYR A 185 -21.68 10.33 5.89
C TYR A 185 -20.56 10.54 6.90
N ILE A 186 -20.81 10.19 8.17
CA ILE A 186 -19.78 10.28 9.24
C ILE A 186 -18.60 9.37 8.88
N LEU A 187 -18.88 8.14 8.47
CA LEU A 187 -17.83 7.19 8.06
C LEU A 187 -17.03 7.73 6.88
N ALA A 188 -17.68 8.27 5.85
CA ALA A 188 -17.00 8.83 4.68
C ALA A 188 -16.08 10.01 5.08
N ALA A 189 -16.54 10.90 5.94
CA ALA A 189 -15.72 12.02 6.41
C ALA A 189 -14.48 11.56 7.18
N VAL A 190 -14.63 10.59 8.07
CA VAL A 190 -13.52 10.00 8.84
C VAL A 190 -12.56 9.25 7.91
N MET A 191 -13.08 8.46 6.96
CA MET A 191 -12.27 7.70 6.02
C MET A 191 -11.52 8.62 5.04
N ALA A 192 -12.14 9.72 4.59
CA ALA A 192 -11.47 10.72 3.75
C ALA A 192 -10.22 11.27 4.44
N LEU A 193 -10.31 11.56 5.74
CA LEU A 193 -9.18 12.08 6.53
C LEU A 193 -8.14 10.98 6.79
N ALA A 194 -8.56 9.85 7.38
CA ALA A 194 -7.65 8.79 7.82
C ALA A 194 -6.90 8.14 6.65
N VAL A 195 -7.64 7.70 5.61
CA VAL A 195 -7.03 7.09 4.42
C VAL A 195 -6.33 8.14 3.58
N GLY A 196 -6.81 9.40 3.58
CA GLY A 196 -6.14 10.51 2.91
C GLY A 196 -4.74 10.78 3.45
N ILE A 197 -4.57 10.83 4.76
CA ILE A 197 -3.26 10.97 5.40
C ILE A 197 -2.36 9.77 5.05
N MET A 198 -2.89 8.55 5.16
CA MET A 198 -2.15 7.33 4.85
C MET A 198 -1.71 7.29 3.38
N CYS A 199 -2.61 7.63 2.46
CA CYS A 199 -2.33 7.70 1.02
C CYS A 199 -1.26 8.76 0.70
N ALA A 200 -1.36 9.94 1.30
CA ALA A 200 -0.39 11.01 1.13
C ALA A 200 1.00 10.60 1.64
N PHE A 201 1.06 9.96 2.81
CA PHE A 201 2.31 9.46 3.38
C PHE A 201 2.95 8.37 2.52
N HIS A 202 2.15 7.44 2.00
CA HIS A 202 2.63 6.39 1.10
C HIS A 202 3.15 6.95 -0.22
N LEU A 203 2.40 7.87 -0.85
CA LEU A 203 2.85 8.55 -2.06
C LEU A 203 4.10 9.42 -1.84
N TRP A 204 4.28 9.96 -0.64
CA TRP A 204 5.49 10.66 -0.26
C TRP A 204 6.70 9.73 -0.29
N GLY A 205 6.62 8.55 0.32
CA GLY A 205 7.68 7.53 0.29
C GLY A 205 8.00 7.12 -1.15
N VAL A 206 6.98 6.77 -1.95
CA VAL A 206 7.15 6.45 -3.37
C VAL A 206 7.86 7.58 -4.13
N ALA A 207 7.51 8.84 -3.90
CA ALA A 207 8.14 9.98 -4.56
C ALA A 207 9.62 10.15 -4.19
N HIS A 208 10.05 9.65 -3.02
CA HIS A 208 11.46 9.68 -2.58
C HIS A 208 12.20 8.37 -2.84
N GLY A 209 11.55 7.38 -3.49
CA GLY A 209 12.13 6.07 -3.78
C GLY A 209 12.47 5.29 -2.50
N GLU A 210 11.63 5.40 -1.48
CA GLU A 210 11.79 4.71 -0.19
C GLU A 210 10.47 4.06 0.24
N THR A 211 10.56 2.90 0.87
CA THR A 211 9.47 2.27 1.58
C THR A 211 9.39 2.80 3.02
N THR A 212 8.28 2.54 3.71
CA THR A 212 8.11 2.97 5.11
C THR A 212 9.17 2.37 6.03
N VAL A 213 9.60 1.14 5.77
CA VAL A 213 10.65 0.45 6.54
C VAL A 213 12.01 1.05 6.20
N GLU A 214 12.37 1.13 4.93
CA GLU A 214 13.65 1.72 4.48
C GLU A 214 13.82 3.17 4.94
N GLY A 215 12.73 3.93 5.06
CA GLY A 215 12.79 5.29 5.57
C GLY A 215 13.33 5.38 7.00
N GLN A 216 13.07 4.37 7.84
CA GLN A 216 13.64 4.27 9.20
C GLN A 216 15.13 3.95 9.15
N ASP A 217 15.53 3.03 8.28
CA ASP A 217 16.93 2.65 8.10
C ASP A 217 17.75 3.81 7.50
N PHE A 218 17.16 4.54 6.56
CA PHE A 218 17.79 5.73 5.95
C PHE A 218 18.05 6.84 6.97
N GLU A 219 17.20 6.96 7.99
CA GLU A 219 17.45 7.92 9.08
C GLU A 219 18.68 7.51 9.89
N VAL A 220 18.89 6.23 10.14
CA VAL A 220 20.08 5.70 10.80
C VAL A 220 21.32 5.94 9.91
N TYR A 221 21.23 5.61 8.63
CA TYR A 221 22.31 5.83 7.67
C TYR A 221 22.69 7.31 7.52
N ARG A 222 21.70 8.21 7.50
CA ARG A 222 21.94 9.66 7.50
C ARG A 222 22.74 10.11 8.72
N ARG A 223 22.39 9.60 9.90
CA ARG A 223 23.10 9.91 11.16
C ARG A 223 24.53 9.37 11.14
N MET A 224 24.73 8.13 10.70
CA MET A 224 26.06 7.53 10.59
C MET A 224 26.95 8.26 9.55
N ALA A 225 26.43 8.56 8.38
CA ALA A 225 27.15 9.32 7.37
C ALA A 225 27.52 10.72 7.89
N LYS A 226 26.58 11.42 8.54
CA LYS A 226 26.82 12.75 9.13
C LYS A 226 27.90 12.74 10.21
N SER A 227 27.98 11.71 11.04
CA SER A 227 29.05 11.59 12.07
C SER A 227 30.42 11.47 11.48
N ARG A 228 30.55 11.06 10.22
CA ARG A 228 31.78 10.92 9.45
C ARG A 228 32.07 12.13 8.53
N GLY A 229 31.20 13.14 8.51
CA GLY A 229 31.28 14.25 7.57
C GLY A 229 30.89 13.90 6.14
N GLU A 230 30.23 12.74 5.92
CA GLU A 230 29.75 12.25 4.64
C GLU A 230 28.28 12.60 4.44
N THR A 231 27.82 12.62 3.19
CA THR A 231 26.40 12.80 2.86
C THR A 231 25.78 11.48 2.43
N PHE A 232 24.66 11.10 3.07
CA PHE A 232 23.86 9.97 2.63
C PHE A 232 23.10 10.33 1.34
N VAL A 233 23.13 9.42 0.34
CA VAL A 233 22.30 9.53 -0.87
C VAL A 233 21.64 8.20 -1.14
N ASN A 234 20.30 8.22 -1.24
CA ASN A 234 19.52 7.05 -1.64
C ASN A 234 19.79 6.72 -3.11
N SER A 235 20.30 5.52 -3.39
CA SER A 235 20.61 5.07 -4.76
C SER A 235 19.35 4.79 -5.58
N TYR A 236 18.20 4.56 -4.96
CA TYR A 236 16.93 4.31 -5.62
C TYR A 236 16.12 5.57 -5.93
N ASP A 237 16.54 6.73 -5.38
CA ASP A 237 15.89 7.99 -5.68
C ASP A 237 16.32 8.55 -7.03
N LEU A 238 15.53 8.32 -8.06
CA LEU A 238 15.70 8.84 -9.43
C LEU A 238 15.07 10.24 -9.63
N GLY A 239 14.52 10.81 -8.53
CA GLY A 239 13.73 12.02 -8.55
C GLY A 239 12.23 11.77 -8.59
N LYS A 240 11.48 12.66 -7.95
CA LYS A 240 10.04 12.50 -7.63
C LYS A 240 9.19 12.05 -8.82
N ARG A 241 9.35 12.70 -9.97
CA ARG A 241 8.58 12.38 -11.18
C ARG A 241 8.90 10.97 -11.68
N ARG A 242 10.18 10.64 -11.77
CA ARG A 242 10.63 9.36 -12.28
C ARG A 242 10.25 8.20 -11.35
N ASN A 243 10.36 8.41 -10.05
CA ASN A 243 9.94 7.43 -9.04
C ASN A 243 8.44 7.11 -9.16
N LEU A 244 7.59 8.13 -9.31
CA LEU A 244 6.15 7.95 -9.53
C LEU A 244 5.84 7.29 -10.87
N GLU A 245 6.53 7.67 -11.96
CA GLU A 245 6.37 7.03 -13.27
C GLU A 245 6.71 5.54 -13.22
N LEU A 246 7.80 5.18 -12.52
CA LEU A 246 8.20 3.78 -12.31
C LEU A 246 7.17 3.02 -11.47
N PHE A 247 6.77 3.57 -10.33
CA PHE A 247 5.83 2.94 -9.43
C PHE A 247 4.50 2.61 -10.12
N PHE A 248 3.93 3.59 -10.82
CA PHE A 248 2.69 3.40 -11.57
C PHE A 248 2.90 2.74 -12.93
N ASN A 249 4.13 2.48 -13.33
CA ASN A 249 4.51 1.96 -14.65
C ASN A 249 3.85 2.78 -15.77
N VAL A 250 3.97 4.10 -15.71
CA VAL A 250 3.38 5.05 -16.66
C VAL A 250 4.44 6.00 -17.21
N GLY A 251 4.10 6.79 -18.24
CA GLY A 251 4.98 7.78 -18.84
C GLY A 251 5.63 7.29 -20.14
N GLU A 252 6.76 7.87 -20.51
CA GLU A 252 7.42 7.60 -21.81
C GLU A 252 7.82 6.14 -21.97
N ASN A 253 8.32 5.52 -20.91
CA ASN A 253 8.82 4.15 -20.90
C ASN A 253 7.79 3.14 -20.35
N GLY A 254 6.60 3.59 -19.98
CA GLY A 254 5.53 2.79 -19.41
C GLY A 254 4.24 2.81 -20.21
N TYR A 255 3.15 2.64 -19.49
CA TYR A 255 1.80 2.74 -20.03
C TYR A 255 1.37 4.22 -20.14
N PRO A 256 0.38 4.53 -20.98
CA PRO A 256 -0.18 5.87 -21.04
C PRO A 256 -0.83 6.29 -19.71
N LEU A 257 -0.81 7.61 -19.41
CA LEU A 257 -1.37 8.15 -18.15
C LEU A 257 -2.86 7.86 -17.96
N TYR A 258 -3.64 7.72 -19.04
CA TYR A 258 -5.07 7.39 -18.91
C TYR A 258 -5.33 6.04 -18.21
N THR A 259 -4.31 5.17 -18.12
CA THR A 259 -4.42 3.91 -17.37
C THR A 259 -4.51 4.08 -15.86
N LEU A 260 -4.27 5.29 -15.36
CA LEU A 260 -4.56 5.66 -13.97
C LEU A 260 -6.05 5.99 -13.76
N LEU A 261 -6.72 6.44 -14.82
CA LEU A 261 -8.14 6.81 -14.80
C LEU A 261 -9.07 5.65 -15.13
N LEU A 262 -8.54 4.59 -15.70
CA LEU A 262 -9.32 3.41 -16.08
C LEU A 262 -9.00 2.24 -15.14
N PRO A 263 -9.98 1.40 -14.79
CA PRO A 263 -9.81 0.28 -13.88
C PRO A 263 -9.09 -0.91 -14.55
N LEU A 264 -7.85 -0.67 -14.99
CA LEU A 264 -7.05 -1.65 -15.72
C LEU A 264 -6.04 -2.35 -14.80
N ARG A 265 -5.92 -3.66 -14.97
CA ARG A 265 -4.87 -4.43 -14.34
C ARG A 265 -3.55 -4.21 -15.10
N ILE A 266 -2.58 -3.60 -14.43
CA ILE A 266 -1.25 -3.33 -14.97
C ILE A 266 -0.22 -3.93 -14.04
N ASN A 267 0.71 -4.67 -14.62
CA ASN A 267 1.81 -5.27 -13.88
C ASN A 267 2.88 -4.22 -13.55
N PRO A 268 3.70 -4.44 -12.51
CA PRO A 268 4.84 -3.59 -12.19
C PRO A 268 5.86 -3.56 -13.34
N TYR A 269 6.76 -2.60 -13.31
CA TYR A 269 7.83 -2.47 -14.29
C TYR A 269 8.94 -3.51 -14.11
N THR A 270 9.09 -4.03 -12.91
CA THR A 270 10.14 -4.96 -12.48
C THR A 270 9.57 -6.34 -12.14
N ASP A 271 10.45 -7.34 -12.14
CA ASP A 271 10.16 -8.70 -11.70
C ASP A 271 10.33 -8.90 -10.18
N GLY A 272 10.71 -7.84 -9.44
CA GLY A 272 10.99 -7.87 -8.01
C GLY A 272 12.40 -8.36 -7.65
N ARG A 273 13.23 -8.67 -8.63
CA ARG A 273 14.63 -9.10 -8.45
C ARG A 273 15.63 -8.06 -8.92
N SER A 274 15.19 -7.16 -9.78
CA SER A 274 16.00 -6.10 -10.34
C SER A 274 15.26 -4.77 -10.25
N TRP A 275 15.95 -3.74 -9.75
CA TRP A 275 15.37 -2.43 -9.46
C TRP A 275 16.16 -1.33 -10.16
N ALA A 276 15.46 -0.31 -10.63
CA ALA A 276 16.09 0.85 -11.21
C ALA A 276 16.86 1.63 -10.15
N ARG A 277 18.12 1.98 -10.46
CA ARG A 277 19.01 2.76 -9.60
C ARG A 277 19.56 3.96 -10.35
N ARG A 278 20.06 4.92 -9.58
CA ARG A 278 20.77 6.09 -10.11
C ARG A 278 22.08 5.64 -10.74
N ASP A 279 22.43 6.21 -11.89
CA ASP A 279 23.67 5.90 -12.60
C ASP A 279 24.89 6.17 -11.72
N GLY A 280 25.87 5.25 -11.74
CA GLY A 280 27.09 5.35 -10.95
C GLY A 280 26.96 4.97 -9.47
N TYR A 281 25.80 4.50 -9.02
CA TYR A 281 25.58 4.08 -7.64
C TYR A 281 25.23 2.60 -7.56
N GLU A 282 26.20 1.74 -7.23
CA GLU A 282 25.94 0.32 -6.93
C GLU A 282 25.32 0.12 -5.54
N ARG A 283 25.57 1.07 -4.62
CA ARG A 283 25.09 1.09 -3.23
C ARG A 283 24.65 2.48 -2.83
N HIS A 284 23.99 2.58 -1.67
CA HIS A 284 23.72 3.87 -1.06
C HIS A 284 25.05 4.59 -0.74
N ARG A 285 25.17 5.85 -1.16
CA ARG A 285 26.33 6.64 -0.80
C ARG A 285 26.30 6.97 0.69
N GLY A 286 27.44 6.87 1.36
CA GLY A 286 27.57 7.11 2.80
C GLY A 286 27.25 5.91 3.68
N VAL A 287 26.98 4.73 3.08
CA VAL A 287 26.84 3.44 3.77
C VAL A 287 28.02 2.56 3.38
N ARG A 288 28.75 2.01 4.37
CA ARG A 288 29.90 1.14 4.16
C ARG A 288 29.45 -0.32 4.12
N VAL A 289 30.31 -1.19 3.58
CA VAL A 289 30.08 -2.65 3.58
C VAL A 289 29.96 -3.14 5.02
N GLY A 290 28.88 -3.85 5.34
CA GLY A 290 28.61 -4.34 6.70
C GLY A 290 27.90 -3.36 7.63
N GLU A 291 27.53 -2.18 7.17
CA GLU A 291 26.67 -1.22 7.90
C GLU A 291 25.21 -1.28 7.47
N GLU A 292 24.88 -2.09 6.46
CA GLU A 292 23.52 -2.30 6.03
C GLU A 292 22.76 -3.05 7.14
N LEU A 293 21.66 -2.45 7.60
CA LEU A 293 20.77 -3.10 8.57
C LEU A 293 20.04 -4.21 7.80
N THR A 294 20.42 -5.45 8.09
CA THR A 294 19.72 -6.62 7.58
C THR A 294 18.82 -7.16 8.66
N ASP A 295 17.63 -7.58 8.31
CA ASP A 295 16.68 -8.23 9.26
C ASP A 295 17.21 -9.54 9.85
N ASP A 296 18.43 -9.95 9.49
CA ASP A 296 19.06 -11.21 9.89
C ASP A 296 19.65 -11.20 11.31
N ASP A 297 19.79 -10.04 11.96
CA ASP A 297 20.47 -9.95 13.27
C ASP A 297 19.57 -10.30 14.46
N ASP A 298 18.28 -10.54 14.29
CA ASP A 298 17.35 -10.77 15.41
C ASP A 298 17.09 -12.27 15.74
N ASP A 299 17.65 -13.20 14.96
CA ASP A 299 17.52 -14.66 15.20
C ASP A 299 18.80 -15.35 15.71
N GLY A 300 19.84 -14.61 16.06
CA GLY A 300 21.16 -15.10 16.45
C GLY A 300 21.30 -15.63 17.89
N PHE A 301 20.21 -16.02 18.56
CA PHE A 301 20.31 -16.84 19.76
C PHE A 301 20.09 -18.33 19.41
N ASP A 302 21.08 -18.92 18.76
CA ASP A 302 21.25 -20.38 18.76
C ASP A 302 21.54 -20.84 20.19
N GLU A 303 20.52 -21.41 20.82
CA GLU A 303 20.53 -21.96 22.20
C GLU A 303 21.39 -23.24 22.32
N ASN A 304 22.27 -23.58 21.36
CA ASN A 304 23.00 -24.84 21.30
C ASN A 304 24.52 -24.72 21.26
N VAL A 305 25.12 -23.61 21.64
CA VAL A 305 26.56 -23.55 21.89
C VAL A 305 26.79 -23.44 23.40
N LEU A 306 26.58 -24.53 24.12
CA LEU A 306 27.22 -24.70 25.40
C LEU A 306 28.70 -24.96 25.14
N PRO A 307 29.63 -24.25 25.81
CA PRO A 307 31.04 -24.58 25.75
C PRO A 307 31.24 -25.96 26.39
N HIS A 308 31.73 -26.91 25.63
CA HIS A 308 32.26 -28.14 26.16
C HIS A 308 33.46 -27.77 27.05
N ASP A 309 33.26 -27.87 28.37
CA ASP A 309 34.34 -27.84 29.34
C ASP A 309 35.37 -28.94 28.98
N GLY A 310 36.52 -28.48 28.55
CA GLY A 310 37.66 -29.34 28.28
C GLY A 310 38.11 -29.99 29.60
N VAL A 311 37.91 -31.28 29.69
CA VAL A 311 38.56 -32.12 30.68
C VAL A 311 40.03 -32.16 30.34
N VAL A 312 40.87 -31.49 31.15
CA VAL A 312 42.29 -31.68 31.19
C VAL A 312 42.54 -33.07 31.79
N GLN A 313 43.03 -34.00 30.98
CA GLN A 313 43.63 -35.25 31.46
C GLN A 313 45.13 -34.99 31.65
N ASP A 314 45.50 -34.80 32.90
CA ASP A 314 46.89 -35.01 33.33
C ASP A 314 47.18 -36.51 33.23
N GLY A 315 48.14 -36.86 32.39
CA GLY A 315 48.68 -38.22 32.24
C GLY A 315 50.20 -38.21 32.54
N VAL A 316 50.56 -38.98 33.53
CA VAL A 316 51.91 -39.39 33.95
C VAL A 316 52.66 -40.08 32.83
#